data_b73824b9051379eb2ecd6c5533019dcc
#
_entry.id   b73824b9051379eb2ecd6c5533019dcc
#
_cell.length_a   1.000
_cell.length_b   1.000
_cell.length_c   1.000
_cell.angle_alpha   90.00
_cell.angle_beta   90.00
_cell.angle_gamma   90.00
#
_symmetry.space_group_name_H-M   'P 1'
#
loop_
_entity.id
_entity.type
_entity.pdbx_description
1 polymer ?
#
loop_
_entity_poly.entity_id
_entity_poly.type
_entity_poly.pdbx_seq_one_letter_code
_entity_poly.pdbx_strand_id
1 'polypeptide(L)'
;MPLLSIAIPLLCISISIYLSPWFNLFDNALSDLGHATRSSVAPIFNFGLSLGGFLIALTAITIFSKIHRSLAYLGTLCSYTLILIAVFDEIYRSLHYWVSVAFFLSLGALLIDYVVIMKNIARKISATIALAIAIISWILHLVYGLPRGAAIPELISIFCAAPFYIDIALQYTSSK
;
A
#
# COMPACT_ATOMS: atom_id res chain seq x y z
N MET A 1 -14.60 -6.57 -6.13
CA MET A 1 -13.26 -6.17 -6.61
C MET A 1 -12.44 -5.41 -5.55
N PRO A 2 -12.91 -4.34 -4.91
CA PRO A 2 -12.08 -3.54 -3.99
C PRO A 2 -11.51 -4.34 -2.80
N LEU A 3 -12.27 -5.25 -2.23
CA LEU A 3 -11.78 -6.12 -1.14
C LEU A 3 -10.69 -7.08 -1.62
N LEU A 4 -10.85 -7.65 -2.80
CA LEU A 4 -9.87 -8.60 -3.37
C LEU A 4 -8.55 -7.90 -3.70
N SER A 5 -8.59 -6.63 -4.13
CA SER A 5 -7.37 -5.88 -4.44
C SER A 5 -6.48 -5.62 -3.23
N ILE A 6 -7.03 -5.67 -2.02
CA ILE A 6 -6.29 -5.56 -0.76
C ILE A 6 -6.02 -6.95 -0.17
N ALA A 7 -7.01 -7.84 -0.21
CA ALA A 7 -6.88 -9.16 0.42
C ALA A 7 -5.82 -10.04 -0.25
N ILE A 8 -5.72 -10.01 -1.59
CA ILE A 8 -4.76 -10.86 -2.32
C ILE A 8 -3.30 -10.50 -1.98
N PRO A 9 -2.84 -9.24 -2.09
CA PRO A 9 -1.48 -8.92 -1.71
C PRO A 9 -1.21 -9.19 -0.23
N LEU A 10 -2.13 -8.89 0.67
CA LEU A 10 -1.94 -9.18 2.10
C LEU A 10 -1.85 -10.68 2.39
N LEU A 11 -2.63 -11.52 1.71
CA LEU A 11 -2.52 -12.98 1.80
C LEU A 11 -1.18 -13.47 1.27
N CYS A 12 -0.73 -12.97 0.12
CA CYS A 12 0.57 -13.35 -0.43
C CYS A 12 1.72 -12.90 0.47
N ILE A 13 1.66 -11.69 1.05
CA ILE A 13 2.62 -11.22 2.05
C ILE A 13 2.62 -12.15 3.28
N SER A 14 1.44 -12.47 3.82
CA SER A 14 1.30 -13.32 5.00
C SER A 14 1.85 -14.74 4.77
N ILE A 15 1.55 -15.34 3.61
CA ILE A 15 2.09 -16.63 3.20
C ILE A 15 3.61 -16.55 3.06
N SER A 16 4.13 -15.49 2.45
CA SER A 16 5.56 -15.28 2.29
C SER A 16 6.27 -15.15 3.64
N ILE A 17 5.71 -14.41 4.59
CA ILE A 17 6.24 -14.32 5.97
C ILE A 17 6.25 -15.71 6.63
N TYR A 18 5.11 -16.41 6.57
CA TYR A 18 4.97 -17.73 7.19
C TYR A 18 6.01 -18.75 6.67
N LEU A 19 6.30 -18.71 5.37
CA LEU A 19 7.25 -19.60 4.70
C LEU A 19 8.72 -19.13 4.82
N SER A 20 8.98 -17.99 5.48
CA SER A 20 10.31 -17.39 5.60
C SER A 20 10.75 -17.29 7.07
N PRO A 21 11.30 -18.36 7.68
CA PRO A 21 11.72 -18.34 9.09
C PRO A 21 12.80 -17.31 9.41
N TRP A 22 13.53 -16.83 8.39
CA TRP A 22 14.57 -15.79 8.52
C TRP A 22 13.98 -14.38 8.64
N PHE A 23 12.70 -14.18 8.27
CA PHE A 23 12.07 -12.86 8.22
C PHE A 23 11.68 -12.39 9.62
N ASN A 24 12.06 -11.17 9.95
CA ASN A 24 11.71 -10.49 11.21
C ASN A 24 11.12 -9.11 10.90
N LEU A 25 9.90 -8.85 11.38
CA LEU A 25 9.20 -7.58 11.19
C LEU A 25 9.96 -6.36 11.71
N PHE A 26 10.83 -6.52 12.72
CA PHE A 26 11.57 -5.41 13.31
C PHE A 26 12.91 -5.12 12.60
N ASP A 27 13.43 -6.08 11.85
CA ASP A 27 14.76 -5.99 11.26
C ASP A 27 14.75 -5.98 9.72
N ASN A 28 13.66 -6.44 9.09
CA ASN A 28 13.51 -6.54 7.63
C ASN A 28 12.54 -5.49 7.07
N ALA A 29 12.61 -5.25 5.75
CA ALA A 29 11.54 -4.67 4.96
C ALA A 29 10.61 -5.77 4.42
N LEU A 30 9.34 -5.48 4.12
CA LEU A 30 8.46 -6.46 3.47
C LEU A 30 9.03 -6.86 2.10
N SER A 31 9.66 -5.93 1.40
CA SER A 31 10.28 -6.14 0.11
C SER A 31 11.45 -7.15 0.11
N ASP A 32 12.08 -7.40 1.28
CA ASP A 32 13.07 -8.49 1.41
C ASP A 32 12.48 -9.85 1.00
N LEU A 33 11.18 -10.06 1.24
CA LEU A 33 10.46 -11.25 0.81
C LEU A 33 10.36 -11.36 -0.73
N GLY A 34 10.40 -10.22 -1.42
CA GLY A 34 10.34 -10.14 -2.88
C GLY A 34 11.71 -10.22 -3.59
N HIS A 35 12.82 -10.31 -2.86
CA HIS A 35 14.16 -10.30 -3.43
C HIS A 35 14.43 -11.57 -4.26
N ALA A 36 14.46 -11.47 -5.60
CA ALA A 36 14.39 -12.60 -6.53
C ALA A 36 15.53 -13.62 -6.37
N THR A 37 16.70 -13.23 -5.86
CA THR A 37 17.86 -14.15 -5.70
C THR A 37 18.10 -14.60 -4.27
N ARG A 38 17.48 -13.97 -3.26
CA ARG A 38 17.71 -14.28 -1.83
C ARG A 38 16.49 -14.92 -1.17
N SER A 39 15.29 -14.67 -1.70
CA SER A 39 14.03 -15.14 -1.13
C SER A 39 13.42 -16.22 -2.01
N SER A 40 13.20 -17.40 -1.46
CA SER A 40 12.51 -18.51 -2.14
C SER A 40 11.01 -18.21 -2.35
N VAL A 41 10.46 -17.26 -1.60
CA VAL A 41 9.05 -16.86 -1.68
C VAL A 41 8.83 -15.62 -2.56
N ALA A 42 9.88 -15.08 -3.18
CA ALA A 42 9.77 -13.91 -4.05
C ALA A 42 8.68 -14.03 -5.13
N PRO A 43 8.49 -15.19 -5.79
CA PRO A 43 7.40 -15.33 -6.76
C PRO A 43 6.01 -15.13 -6.16
N ILE A 44 5.77 -15.60 -4.93
CA ILE A 44 4.47 -15.45 -4.24
C ILE A 44 4.26 -13.99 -3.88
N PHE A 45 5.26 -13.36 -3.27
CA PHE A 45 5.22 -11.97 -2.84
C PHE A 45 4.98 -11.04 -4.05
N ASN A 46 5.84 -11.12 -5.06
CA ASN A 46 5.77 -10.23 -6.23
C ASN A 46 4.52 -10.47 -7.09
N PHE A 47 4.05 -11.71 -7.20
CA PHE A 47 2.76 -12.02 -7.84
C PHE A 47 1.61 -11.35 -7.08
N GLY A 48 1.59 -11.44 -5.75
CA GLY A 48 0.57 -10.81 -4.91
C GLY A 48 0.50 -9.30 -5.10
N LEU A 49 1.66 -8.62 -5.10
CA LEU A 49 1.73 -7.17 -5.33
C LEU A 49 1.26 -6.80 -6.75
N SER A 50 1.72 -7.54 -7.77
CA SER A 50 1.36 -7.29 -9.16
C SER A 50 -0.15 -7.47 -9.40
N LEU A 51 -0.74 -8.57 -8.91
CA LEU A 51 -2.17 -8.83 -9.04
C LEU A 51 -3.00 -7.84 -8.23
N GLY A 52 -2.57 -7.51 -7.00
CA GLY A 52 -3.20 -6.47 -6.18
C GLY A 52 -3.19 -5.12 -6.87
N GLY A 53 -2.04 -4.71 -7.40
CA GLY A 53 -1.89 -3.49 -8.17
C GLY A 53 -2.85 -3.46 -9.38
N PHE A 54 -2.89 -4.52 -10.18
CA PHE A 54 -3.83 -4.62 -11.29
C PHE A 54 -5.30 -4.44 -10.86
N LEU A 55 -5.72 -5.07 -9.77
CA LEU A 55 -7.08 -4.94 -9.24
C LEU A 55 -7.36 -3.54 -8.67
N ILE A 56 -6.35 -2.86 -8.09
CA ILE A 56 -6.46 -1.45 -7.68
C ILE A 56 -6.67 -0.56 -8.90
N ALA A 57 -5.93 -0.77 -10.02
CA ALA A 57 -6.13 -0.03 -11.26
C ALA A 57 -7.56 -0.20 -11.79
N LEU A 58 -8.06 -1.43 -11.85
CA LEU A 58 -9.43 -1.70 -12.27
C LEU A 58 -10.45 -0.98 -11.37
N THR A 59 -10.22 -0.96 -10.05
CA THR A 59 -11.10 -0.25 -9.10
C THR A 59 -11.04 1.27 -9.33
N ALA A 60 -9.84 1.82 -9.53
CA ALA A 60 -9.65 3.24 -9.78
C ALA A 60 -10.36 3.69 -11.06
N ILE A 61 -10.24 2.93 -12.13
CA ILE A 61 -10.83 3.25 -13.44
C ILE A 61 -12.35 3.03 -13.43
N THR A 62 -12.85 1.96 -12.80
CA THR A 62 -14.28 1.60 -12.90
C THR A 62 -15.15 2.22 -11.80
N ILE A 63 -14.60 2.49 -10.62
CA ILE A 63 -15.33 2.98 -9.46
C ILE A 63 -14.92 4.41 -9.10
N PHE A 64 -13.62 4.65 -8.82
CA PHE A 64 -13.17 5.95 -8.34
C PHE A 64 -13.37 7.06 -9.36
N SER A 65 -13.20 6.78 -10.65
CA SER A 65 -13.46 7.74 -11.74
C SER A 65 -14.88 8.27 -11.78
N LYS A 66 -15.83 7.55 -11.23
CA LYS A 66 -17.26 7.93 -11.15
C LYS A 66 -17.60 8.72 -9.89
N ILE A 67 -16.70 8.74 -8.92
CA ILE A 67 -16.83 9.50 -7.67
C ILE A 67 -16.09 10.83 -7.80
N HIS A 68 -14.78 10.78 -8.08
CA HIS A 68 -13.95 11.95 -8.26
C HIS A 68 -12.72 11.64 -9.11
N ARG A 69 -12.34 12.55 -10.02
CA ARG A 69 -11.21 12.33 -10.93
C ARG A 69 -9.87 12.19 -10.21
N SER A 70 -9.64 12.98 -9.15
CA SER A 70 -8.39 12.90 -8.38
C SER A 70 -8.19 11.54 -7.73
N LEU A 71 -9.26 10.95 -7.17
CA LEU A 71 -9.23 9.58 -6.61
C LEU A 71 -8.83 8.54 -7.68
N ALA A 72 -9.35 8.69 -8.90
CA ALA A 72 -8.99 7.79 -10.00
C ALA A 72 -7.51 7.92 -10.39
N TYR A 73 -7.00 9.15 -10.52
CA TYR A 73 -5.59 9.38 -10.83
C TYR A 73 -4.66 8.87 -9.73
N LEU A 74 -4.95 9.19 -8.47
CA LEU A 74 -4.13 8.74 -7.34
C LEU A 74 -4.23 7.23 -7.13
N GLY A 75 -5.41 6.63 -7.27
CA GLY A 75 -5.60 5.19 -7.23
C GLY A 75 -4.82 4.47 -8.35
N THR A 76 -4.81 5.04 -9.56
CA THR A 76 -4.01 4.51 -10.68
C THR A 76 -2.50 4.67 -10.41
N LEU A 77 -2.07 5.78 -9.82
CA LEU A 77 -0.68 6.00 -9.43
C LEU A 77 -0.24 4.99 -8.35
N CYS A 78 -1.05 4.79 -7.30
CA CYS A 78 -0.80 3.77 -6.28
C CYS A 78 -0.67 2.37 -6.90
N SER A 79 -1.60 2.02 -7.80
CA SER A 79 -1.59 0.76 -8.53
C SER A 79 -0.30 0.56 -9.31
N TYR A 80 0.06 1.56 -10.12
CA TYR A 80 1.23 1.49 -10.98
C TYR A 80 2.52 1.37 -10.16
N THR A 81 2.68 2.18 -9.13
CA THR A 81 3.86 2.11 -8.25
C THR A 81 3.94 0.80 -7.48
N LEU A 82 2.80 0.22 -7.05
CA LEU A 82 2.77 -1.11 -6.43
C LEU A 82 3.25 -2.21 -7.38
N ILE A 83 2.83 -2.17 -8.64
CA ILE A 83 3.32 -3.10 -9.68
C ILE A 83 4.83 -2.90 -9.91
N LEU A 84 5.29 -1.64 -9.94
CA LEU A 84 6.71 -1.36 -10.12
C LEU A 84 7.57 -1.86 -8.96
N ILE A 85 7.08 -1.90 -7.72
CA ILE A 85 7.78 -2.53 -6.58
C ILE A 85 8.04 -4.03 -6.86
N ALA A 86 7.04 -4.71 -7.42
CA ALA A 86 7.16 -6.13 -7.76
C ALA A 86 8.09 -6.38 -8.96
N VAL A 87 8.11 -5.46 -9.94
CA VAL A 87 8.94 -5.57 -11.15
C VAL A 87 10.39 -5.19 -10.88
N PHE A 88 10.59 -4.09 -10.16
CA PHE A 88 11.91 -3.64 -9.72
C PHE A 88 12.12 -4.06 -8.27
N ASP A 89 12.32 -5.36 -8.05
CA ASP A 89 12.59 -5.91 -6.72
C ASP A 89 13.91 -5.36 -6.12
N GLU A 90 14.29 -5.80 -4.95
CA GLU A 90 15.47 -5.29 -4.24
C GLU A 90 16.81 -5.49 -4.97
N ILE A 91 16.88 -6.34 -6.01
CA ILE A 91 18.07 -6.47 -6.87
C ILE A 91 18.42 -5.12 -7.50
N TYR A 92 17.40 -4.31 -7.81
CA TYR A 92 17.57 -2.98 -8.43
C TYR A 92 17.94 -1.87 -7.44
N ARG A 93 18.10 -2.16 -6.13
CA ARG A 93 18.62 -1.26 -5.08
C ARG A 93 17.96 0.15 -5.09
N SER A 94 18.70 1.17 -5.57
CA SER A 94 18.20 2.56 -5.56
C SER A 94 16.93 2.76 -6.37
N LEU A 95 16.73 2.04 -7.47
CA LEU A 95 15.50 2.11 -8.25
C LEU A 95 14.32 1.56 -7.45
N HIS A 96 14.50 0.40 -6.82
CA HIS A 96 13.52 -0.18 -5.91
C HIS A 96 13.16 0.80 -4.78
N TYR A 97 14.16 1.40 -4.14
CA TYR A 97 13.95 2.39 -3.09
C TYR A 97 13.05 3.55 -3.55
N TRP A 98 13.36 4.17 -4.70
CA TRP A 98 12.58 5.31 -5.19
C TRP A 98 11.16 4.93 -5.63
N VAL A 99 10.97 3.73 -6.17
CA VAL A 99 9.64 3.22 -6.50
C VAL A 99 8.83 2.97 -5.23
N SER A 100 9.44 2.43 -4.18
CA SER A 100 8.79 2.23 -2.88
C SER A 100 8.41 3.56 -2.24
N VAL A 101 9.30 4.56 -2.26
CA VAL A 101 9.01 5.93 -1.83
C VAL A 101 7.81 6.50 -2.60
N ALA A 102 7.79 6.36 -3.93
CA ALA A 102 6.70 6.83 -4.76
C ALA A 102 5.36 6.15 -4.40
N PHE A 103 5.36 4.85 -4.10
CA PHE A 103 4.17 4.13 -3.65
C PHE A 103 3.64 4.68 -2.32
N PHE A 104 4.46 4.80 -1.29
CA PHE A 104 4.00 5.27 0.02
C PHE A 104 3.58 6.75 -0.01
N LEU A 105 4.23 7.58 -0.81
CA LEU A 105 3.79 8.96 -1.04
C LEU A 105 2.45 9.02 -1.78
N SER A 106 2.23 8.16 -2.78
CA SER A 106 0.95 8.10 -3.49
C SER A 106 -0.19 7.60 -2.59
N LEU A 107 0.11 6.69 -1.67
CA LEU A 107 -0.83 6.20 -0.66
C LEU A 107 -1.22 7.33 0.32
N GLY A 108 -0.23 8.10 0.79
CA GLY A 108 -0.47 9.30 1.60
C GLY A 108 -1.30 10.36 0.86
N ALA A 109 -0.98 10.61 -0.41
CA ALA A 109 -1.74 11.54 -1.25
C ALA A 109 -3.20 11.09 -1.44
N LEU A 110 -3.46 9.78 -1.58
CA LEU A 110 -4.82 9.24 -1.64
C LEU A 110 -5.60 9.49 -0.34
N LEU A 111 -4.96 9.36 0.82
CA LEU A 111 -5.58 9.68 2.11
C LEU A 111 -5.85 11.18 2.24
N ILE A 112 -4.95 12.05 1.79
CA ILE A 112 -5.16 13.50 1.79
C ILE A 112 -6.36 13.86 0.90
N ASP A 113 -6.43 13.30 -0.31
CA ASP A 113 -7.52 13.52 -1.25
C ASP A 113 -8.86 13.05 -0.66
N TYR A 114 -8.86 11.90 0.02
CA TYR A 114 -10.01 11.42 0.78
C TYR A 114 -10.48 12.46 1.82
N VAL A 115 -9.58 13.02 2.63
CA VAL A 115 -9.90 14.06 3.62
C VAL A 115 -10.50 15.31 2.96
N VAL A 116 -9.99 15.69 1.80
CA VAL A 116 -10.48 16.87 1.06
C VAL A 116 -11.90 16.65 0.54
N ILE A 117 -12.16 15.50 -0.07
CA ILE A 117 -13.42 15.21 -0.79
C ILE A 117 -14.55 14.85 0.17
N MET A 118 -14.26 14.13 1.26
CA MET A 118 -15.31 13.65 2.17
C MET A 118 -16.04 14.81 2.85
N LYS A 119 -17.39 14.73 2.91
CA LYS A 119 -18.22 15.72 3.62
C LYS A 119 -18.37 15.39 5.12
N ASN A 120 -18.35 14.11 5.46
CA ASN A 120 -18.55 13.65 6.83
C ASN A 120 -17.31 13.94 7.69
N ILE A 121 -17.51 14.74 8.76
CA ILE A 121 -16.41 15.19 9.62
C ILE A 121 -15.74 14.03 10.38
N ALA A 122 -16.49 13.04 10.82
CA ALA A 122 -15.91 11.88 11.53
C ALA A 122 -14.97 11.09 10.61
N ARG A 123 -15.34 10.91 9.33
CA ARG A 123 -14.50 10.27 8.30
C ARG A 123 -13.24 11.09 8.02
N LYS A 124 -13.34 12.43 7.97
CA LYS A 124 -12.17 13.30 7.82
C LYS A 124 -11.22 13.16 8.99
N ILE A 125 -11.73 13.23 10.21
CA ILE A 125 -10.91 13.11 11.43
C ILE A 125 -10.21 11.74 11.46
N SER A 126 -10.92 10.64 11.22
CA SER A 126 -10.32 9.31 11.24
C SER A 126 -9.24 9.13 10.17
N ALA A 127 -9.44 9.66 8.95
CA ALA A 127 -8.42 9.61 7.91
C ALA A 127 -7.21 10.49 8.23
N THR A 128 -7.41 11.65 8.84
CA THR A 128 -6.31 12.53 9.30
C THR A 128 -5.49 11.85 10.39
N ILE A 129 -6.14 11.18 11.34
CA ILE A 129 -5.45 10.40 12.39
C ILE A 129 -4.65 9.26 11.77
N ALA A 130 -5.24 8.51 10.85
CA ALA A 130 -4.56 7.42 10.16
C ALA A 130 -3.33 7.92 9.38
N LEU A 131 -3.46 9.03 8.66
CA LEU A 131 -2.34 9.67 7.97
C LEU A 131 -1.24 10.10 8.95
N ALA A 132 -1.60 10.71 10.08
CA ALA A 132 -0.64 11.11 11.11
C ALA A 132 0.12 9.89 11.68
N ILE A 133 -0.58 8.79 11.97
CA ILE A 133 0.03 7.54 12.45
C ILE A 133 1.03 7.00 11.41
N ALA A 134 0.65 6.96 10.14
CA ALA A 134 1.54 6.50 9.07
C ALA A 134 2.79 7.39 8.96
N ILE A 135 2.63 8.73 8.97
CA ILE A 135 3.76 9.66 8.92
C ILE A 135 4.68 9.50 10.14
N ILE A 136 4.11 9.41 11.34
CA ILE A 136 4.90 9.23 12.58
C ILE A 136 5.70 7.93 12.51
N SER A 137 5.11 6.83 12.01
CA SER A 137 5.82 5.55 11.89
C SER A 137 7.03 5.65 10.96
N TRP A 138 6.92 6.37 9.84
CA TRP A 138 8.04 6.62 8.93
C TRP A 138 9.10 7.56 9.54
N ILE A 139 8.68 8.59 10.29
CA ILE A 139 9.63 9.48 11.00
C ILE A 139 10.44 8.67 12.03
N LEU A 140 9.78 7.81 12.82
CA LEU A 140 10.46 6.96 13.79
C LEU A 140 11.48 6.04 13.11
N HIS A 141 11.12 5.45 11.98
CA HIS A 141 12.03 4.59 11.23
C HIS A 141 13.20 5.36 10.61
N LEU A 142 12.92 6.44 9.86
CA LEU A 142 13.93 7.15 9.07
C LEU A 142 14.86 8.04 9.91
N VAL A 143 14.34 8.65 11.00
CA VAL A 143 15.11 9.60 11.82
C VAL A 143 15.73 8.90 13.02
N TYR A 144 15.02 7.97 13.65
CA TYR A 144 15.45 7.33 14.90
C TYR A 144 15.90 5.89 14.71
N GLY A 145 15.73 5.30 13.50
CA GLY A 145 16.07 3.90 13.24
C GLY A 145 15.21 2.90 14.01
N LEU A 146 13.96 3.25 14.33
CA LEU A 146 13.04 2.45 15.15
C LEU A 146 11.73 2.19 14.39
N PRO A 147 11.44 0.93 14.05
CA PRO A 147 12.32 -0.25 14.09
C PRO A 147 13.45 -0.16 13.05
N ARG A 148 14.44 -1.06 13.13
CA ARG A 148 15.56 -1.10 12.17
C ARG A 148 15.11 -1.41 10.75
N GLY A 149 14.16 -2.36 10.61
CA GLY A 149 13.55 -2.72 9.33
C GLY A 149 12.33 -1.86 8.98
N ALA A 150 12.01 -1.79 7.71
CA ALA A 150 10.91 -0.98 7.18
C ALA A 150 9.54 -1.70 7.23
N ALA A 151 9.47 -3.01 7.51
CA ALA A 151 8.24 -3.78 7.43
C ALA A 151 7.10 -3.22 8.31
N ILE A 152 7.42 -2.71 9.50
CA ILE A 152 6.40 -2.13 10.40
C ILE A 152 5.82 -0.83 9.83
N PRO A 153 6.59 0.21 9.45
CA PRO A 153 6.00 1.42 8.85
C PRO A 153 5.30 1.13 7.51
N GLU A 154 5.77 0.16 6.74
CA GLU A 154 5.10 -0.30 5.52
C GLU A 154 3.71 -0.87 5.84
N LEU A 155 3.60 -1.81 6.78
CA LEU A 155 2.32 -2.38 7.21
C LEU A 155 1.39 -1.34 7.82
N ILE A 156 1.89 -0.46 8.69
CA ILE A 156 1.11 0.63 9.27
C ILE A 156 0.51 1.49 8.16
N SER A 157 1.30 1.87 7.16
CA SER A 157 0.82 2.68 6.04
C SER A 157 -0.29 1.98 5.25
N ILE A 158 -0.13 0.69 4.96
CA ILE A 158 -1.12 -0.13 4.27
C ILE A 158 -2.42 -0.22 5.08
N PHE A 159 -2.33 -0.57 6.38
CA PHE A 159 -3.51 -0.71 7.24
C PHE A 159 -4.19 0.64 7.54
N CYS A 160 -3.45 1.74 7.56
CA CYS A 160 -4.02 3.07 7.66
C CYS A 160 -4.79 3.48 6.40
N ALA A 161 -4.33 3.10 5.20
CA ALA A 161 -4.97 3.49 3.95
C ALA A 161 -6.12 2.56 3.52
N ALA A 162 -6.02 1.26 3.78
CA ALA A 162 -6.95 0.24 3.29
C ALA A 162 -8.43 0.49 3.67
N PRO A 163 -8.80 0.89 4.91
CA PRO A 163 -10.18 1.15 5.27
C PRO A 163 -10.81 2.28 4.44
N PHE A 164 -10.05 3.34 4.16
CA PHE A 164 -10.53 4.50 3.41
C PHE A 164 -10.65 4.20 1.91
N TYR A 165 -9.73 3.41 1.36
CA TYR A 165 -9.85 2.88 0.01
C TYR A 165 -11.14 2.05 -0.15
N ILE A 166 -11.45 1.19 0.82
CA ILE A 166 -12.69 0.39 0.82
C ILE A 166 -13.92 1.29 0.98
N ASP A 167 -13.87 2.28 1.89
CA ASP A 167 -14.98 3.20 2.13
C ASP A 167 -15.33 4.01 0.86
N ILE A 168 -14.34 4.49 0.10
CA ILE A 168 -14.56 5.14 -1.20
C ILE A 168 -15.37 4.22 -2.12
N ALA A 169 -14.96 2.96 -2.21
CA ALA A 169 -15.60 2.00 -3.11
C ALA A 169 -17.04 1.64 -2.68
N LEU A 170 -17.29 1.57 -1.37
CA LEU A 170 -18.62 1.29 -0.82
C LEU A 170 -19.60 2.45 -1.03
N GLN A 171 -19.13 3.70 -0.97
CA GLN A 171 -19.97 4.88 -1.24
C GLN A 171 -20.57 4.86 -2.65
N TYR A 172 -19.81 4.36 -3.63
CA TYR A 172 -20.33 4.20 -4.99
C TYR A 172 -21.45 3.16 -5.09
N THR A 173 -21.38 2.08 -4.32
CA THR A 173 -22.39 1.03 -4.32
C THR A 173 -23.70 1.46 -3.63
N SER A 174 -23.59 2.34 -2.64
CA SER A 174 -24.76 2.86 -1.89
C SER A 174 -25.49 4.01 -2.61
N SER A 175 -24.87 4.61 -3.64
CA SER A 175 -25.44 5.71 -4.43
C SER A 175 -26.14 5.24 -5.72
N LYS A 176 -26.21 3.95 -5.94
CA LYS A 176 -26.97 3.29 -7.01
C LYS A 176 -28.24 2.66 -6.47
#